data_faa45ce7b8454ef36668fcff76b7b89c
#
_entry.id   faa45ce7b8454ef36668fcff76b7b89c
#
_cell.length_a   1.000
_cell.length_b   1.000
_cell.length_c   1.000
_cell.angle_alpha   90.00
_cell.angle_beta   90.00
_cell.angle_gamma   90.00
#
_symmetry.space_group_name_H-M   'P 1'
#
loop_
_entity.id
_entity.type
_entity.pdbx_description
1 polymer ?
#
loop_
_entity_poly.entity_id
_entity_poly.type
_entity_poly.pdbx_seq_one_letter_code
_entity_poly.pdbx_strand_id
1 'polypeptide(L)'
;DWRGRDGINDMYDLQWNWSRSKKLTVDGTINFNYQITDWLRFESNNYIRYISNRSESYTDKRSRSGQSDKGSLSNSNSLLTKQFTNQMIRFEKSFGKHKVNALGAYEYTRHFYESTSAEGRGIQPGREILDVTTGIKSIGGYKDAIATQSALFNANYDYDNRYMGQVSYRMDESSCFGKNNRMGHFFTVSGGWNIQNET
;
A
#
# COMPACT_ATOMS: atom_id res chain seq x y z
N ASP A 1 -18.09 46.85 3.51
CA ASP A 1 -17.25 46.36 2.42
C ASP A 1 -15.84 46.07 2.91
N TRP A 2 -15.63 44.85 3.34
CA TRP A 2 -14.27 44.43 3.63
C TRP A 2 -13.62 44.02 2.31
N ARG A 3 -12.91 44.94 1.70
CA ARG A 3 -12.03 44.64 0.57
C ARG A 3 -10.62 44.43 1.12
N GLY A 4 -10.13 43.23 1.01
CA GLY A 4 -8.72 42.94 1.32
C GLY A 4 -7.79 43.80 0.48
N ARG A 5 -6.50 43.78 0.79
CA ARG A 5 -5.44 44.62 0.21
C ARG A 5 -5.44 44.68 -1.33
N ASP A 6 -5.99 43.66 -1.99
CA ASP A 6 -6.04 43.53 -3.45
C ASP A 6 -7.48 43.56 -4.02
N GLY A 7 -8.48 43.99 -3.24
CA GLY A 7 -9.86 43.98 -3.65
C GLY A 7 -10.50 42.58 -3.83
N ILE A 8 -9.86 41.54 -3.29
CA ILE A 8 -10.31 40.18 -3.37
C ILE A 8 -11.26 39.90 -2.21
N ASN A 9 -12.43 39.36 -2.50
CA ASN A 9 -13.36 38.87 -1.51
C ASN A 9 -13.42 37.34 -1.63
N ASP A 10 -12.58 36.63 -0.88
CA ASP A 10 -12.55 35.18 -0.89
C ASP A 10 -13.89 34.56 -0.44
N MET A 11 -14.63 35.27 0.41
CA MET A 11 -15.96 34.82 0.88
C MET A 11 -16.99 34.86 -0.27
N TYR A 12 -16.82 35.73 -1.27
CA TYR A 12 -17.67 35.74 -2.46
C TYR A 12 -17.44 34.50 -3.32
N ASP A 13 -16.18 34.09 -3.51
CA ASP A 13 -15.81 32.92 -4.30
C ASP A 13 -16.28 31.63 -3.65
N LEU A 14 -16.24 31.54 -2.32
CA LEU A 14 -16.73 30.38 -1.55
C LEU A 14 -18.25 30.14 -1.70
N GLN A 15 -19.03 31.14 -2.12
CA GLN A 15 -20.46 30.95 -2.39
C GLN A 15 -20.74 30.17 -3.67
N TRP A 16 -19.79 30.15 -4.59
CA TRP A 16 -19.98 29.61 -5.92
C TRP A 16 -19.09 28.39 -6.21
N ASN A 17 -17.90 28.40 -5.66
CA ASN A 17 -16.92 27.32 -5.87
C ASN A 17 -17.12 26.25 -4.85
N TRP A 18 -16.97 24.99 -5.27
CA TRP A 18 -17.02 23.88 -4.34
C TRP A 18 -16.04 22.77 -4.76
N SER A 19 -15.59 22.00 -3.78
CA SER A 19 -14.83 20.78 -3.99
C SER A 19 -15.41 19.68 -3.10
N ARG A 20 -15.57 18.49 -3.67
CA ARG A 20 -16.13 17.32 -2.99
C ARG A 20 -15.22 16.15 -3.21
N SER A 21 -14.97 15.37 -2.16
CA SER A 21 -14.23 14.14 -2.25
C SER A 21 -15.00 13.02 -1.54
N LYS A 22 -15.12 11.87 -2.21
CA LYS A 22 -15.70 10.65 -1.64
C LYS A 22 -14.64 9.58 -1.66
N LYS A 23 -14.31 9.06 -0.48
CA LYS A 23 -13.34 7.98 -0.31
C LYS A 23 -14.06 6.75 0.25
N LEU A 24 -13.94 5.64 -0.45
CA LEU A 24 -14.34 4.32 0.03
C LEU A 24 -13.06 3.53 0.34
N THR A 25 -12.98 2.99 1.54
CA THR A 25 -11.91 2.08 1.94
C THR A 25 -12.56 0.77 2.41
N VAL A 26 -12.10 -0.33 1.83
CA VAL A 26 -12.49 -1.68 2.22
C VAL A 26 -11.22 -2.44 2.58
N ASP A 27 -11.16 -2.93 3.81
CA ASP A 27 -10.07 -3.75 4.34
C ASP A 27 -10.60 -5.15 4.65
N GLY A 28 -9.89 -6.15 4.22
CA GLY A 28 -10.18 -7.55 4.52
C GLY A 28 -8.92 -8.25 5.03
N THR A 29 -9.05 -9.01 6.10
CA THR A 29 -7.97 -9.84 6.66
C THR A 29 -8.50 -11.24 6.92
N ILE A 30 -7.78 -12.25 6.44
CA ILE A 30 -8.07 -13.65 6.71
C ILE A 30 -6.78 -14.29 7.23
N ASN A 31 -6.85 -14.76 8.46
CA ASN A 31 -5.76 -15.49 9.11
C ASN A 31 -6.20 -16.92 9.37
N PHE A 32 -5.35 -17.85 9.03
CA PHE A 32 -5.57 -19.27 9.23
C PHE A 32 -4.35 -19.85 9.94
N ASN A 33 -4.60 -20.58 11.04
CA ASN A 33 -3.58 -21.28 11.80
C ASN A 33 -3.99 -22.75 11.94
N TYR A 34 -3.12 -23.64 11.54
CA TYR A 34 -3.37 -25.07 11.58
C TYR A 34 -2.21 -25.82 12.22
N GLN A 35 -2.50 -26.45 13.34
CA GLN A 35 -1.57 -27.35 14.03
C GLN A 35 -1.60 -28.70 13.33
N ILE A 36 -0.55 -29.01 12.55
CA ILE A 36 -0.44 -30.27 11.79
C ILE A 36 -0.04 -31.41 12.75
N THR A 37 0.94 -31.14 13.61
CA THR A 37 1.38 -32.02 14.69
C THR A 37 1.76 -31.17 15.89
N ASP A 38 2.10 -31.76 17.04
CA ASP A 38 2.53 -31.01 18.24
C ASP A 38 3.78 -30.12 18.00
N TRP A 39 4.56 -30.44 16.98
CA TRP A 39 5.80 -29.77 16.63
C TRP A 39 5.80 -29.07 15.27
N LEU A 40 4.70 -29.12 14.51
CA LEU A 40 4.58 -28.54 13.17
C LEU A 40 3.29 -27.73 13.05
N ARG A 41 3.40 -26.45 12.73
CA ARG A 41 2.28 -25.53 12.55
C ARG A 41 2.39 -24.79 11.22
N PHE A 42 1.26 -24.68 10.53
CA PHE A 42 1.09 -23.84 9.35
C PHE A 42 0.30 -22.59 9.73
N GLU A 43 0.78 -21.43 9.28
CA GLU A 43 0.14 -20.13 9.48
C GLU A 43 -0.01 -19.44 8.13
N SER A 44 -1.19 -18.93 7.84
CA SER A 44 -1.49 -18.16 6.62
C SER A 44 -2.12 -16.84 7.00
N ASN A 45 -1.47 -15.73 6.65
CA ASN A 45 -1.96 -14.38 6.90
C ASN A 45 -2.18 -13.69 5.56
N ASN A 46 -3.41 -13.25 5.31
CA ASN A 46 -3.79 -12.64 4.05
C ASN A 46 -4.52 -11.34 4.33
N TYR A 47 -4.16 -10.32 3.57
CA TYR A 47 -4.72 -8.98 3.69
C TYR A 47 -4.99 -8.39 2.31
N ILE A 48 -6.13 -7.75 2.17
CA ILE A 48 -6.48 -6.96 1.00
C ILE A 48 -7.00 -5.60 1.46
N ARG A 49 -6.52 -4.55 0.79
CA ARG A 49 -7.05 -3.20 0.92
C ARG A 49 -7.45 -2.67 -0.44
N TYR A 50 -8.65 -2.16 -0.51
CA TYR A 50 -9.19 -1.47 -1.66
C TYR A 50 -9.55 -0.04 -1.26
N ILE A 51 -9.01 0.94 -1.95
CA ILE A 51 -9.33 2.35 -1.75
C ILE A 51 -9.76 2.93 -3.09
N SER A 52 -10.99 3.41 -3.14
CA SER A 52 -11.49 4.21 -4.26
C SER A 52 -11.71 5.64 -3.79
N ASN A 53 -11.11 6.59 -4.48
CA ASN A 53 -11.28 8.00 -4.21
C ASN A 53 -11.81 8.71 -5.46
N ARG A 54 -12.91 9.44 -5.30
CA ARG A 54 -13.49 10.27 -6.33
C ARG A 54 -13.53 11.70 -5.83
N SER A 55 -12.92 12.61 -6.58
CA SER A 55 -12.88 14.03 -6.28
C SER A 55 -13.48 14.83 -7.43
N GLU A 56 -14.31 15.80 -7.10
CA GLU A 56 -14.95 16.73 -8.02
C GLU A 56 -14.68 18.14 -7.51
N SER A 57 -14.28 19.05 -8.41
CA SER A 57 -14.06 20.45 -8.09
C SER A 57 -14.71 21.31 -9.16
N TYR A 58 -15.54 22.22 -8.73
CA TYR A 58 -16.26 23.16 -9.56
C TYR A 58 -15.82 24.58 -9.26
N THR A 59 -15.50 25.33 -10.30
CA THR A 59 -15.19 26.78 -10.26
C THR A 59 -16.19 27.52 -11.12
N ASP A 60 -16.97 28.37 -10.50
CA ASP A 60 -18.00 29.12 -11.19
C ASP A 60 -17.41 30.31 -11.99
N LYS A 61 -18.00 30.60 -13.12
CA LYS A 61 -17.61 31.75 -13.97
C LYS A 61 -17.73 33.12 -13.29
N ARG A 62 -18.50 33.21 -12.20
CA ARG A 62 -18.68 34.46 -11.42
C ARG A 62 -17.54 34.64 -10.41
N SER A 63 -16.87 33.58 -10.02
CA SER A 63 -15.70 33.67 -9.18
C SER A 63 -14.52 34.25 -9.93
N ARG A 64 -13.61 34.91 -9.24
CA ARG A 64 -12.43 35.51 -9.86
C ARG A 64 -11.57 34.43 -10.56
N SER A 65 -11.42 33.29 -9.95
CA SER A 65 -10.66 32.18 -10.51
C SER A 65 -11.31 31.52 -11.72
N GLY A 66 -12.64 31.69 -11.89
CA GLY A 66 -13.41 31.09 -12.98
C GLY A 66 -13.67 32.00 -14.15
N GLN A 67 -13.40 33.30 -14.04
CA GLN A 67 -13.73 34.28 -15.10
C GLN A 67 -12.99 34.00 -16.41
N SER A 68 -11.70 33.71 -16.37
CA SER A 68 -10.88 33.47 -17.56
C SER A 68 -11.32 32.23 -18.33
N ASP A 69 -11.73 31.19 -17.63
CA ASP A 69 -12.13 29.91 -18.20
C ASP A 69 -13.64 29.76 -18.41
N LYS A 70 -14.40 30.81 -18.09
CA LYS A 70 -15.89 30.80 -18.10
C LYS A 70 -16.48 29.69 -17.24
N GLY A 71 -15.80 29.43 -16.11
CA GLY A 71 -16.06 28.31 -15.21
C GLY A 71 -15.32 27.03 -15.62
N SER A 72 -15.01 26.18 -14.65
CA SER A 72 -14.37 24.90 -14.88
C SER A 72 -14.93 23.80 -13.96
N LEU A 73 -14.87 22.57 -14.44
CA LEU A 73 -15.19 21.36 -13.69
C LEU A 73 -14.04 20.38 -13.82
N SER A 74 -13.54 19.89 -12.71
CA SER A 74 -12.49 18.87 -12.65
C SER A 74 -13.03 17.62 -11.94
N ASN A 75 -12.85 16.47 -12.57
CA ASN A 75 -13.16 15.17 -12.01
C ASN A 75 -11.87 14.33 -11.95
N SER A 76 -11.62 13.73 -10.81
CA SER A 76 -10.50 12.81 -10.61
C SER A 76 -11.00 11.55 -9.91
N ASN A 77 -10.63 10.39 -10.45
CA ASN A 77 -10.88 9.11 -9.85
C ASN A 77 -9.55 8.39 -9.64
N SER A 78 -9.34 7.82 -8.48
CA SER A 78 -8.18 6.98 -8.22
C SER A 78 -8.59 5.69 -7.51
N LEU A 79 -7.89 4.64 -7.85
CA LEU A 79 -8.03 3.30 -7.30
C LEU A 79 -6.67 2.83 -6.77
N LEU A 80 -6.64 2.41 -5.53
CA LEU A 80 -5.51 1.76 -4.91
C LEU A 80 -5.92 0.39 -4.40
N THR A 81 -5.23 -0.65 -4.84
CA THR A 81 -5.38 -2.01 -4.30
C THR A 81 -4.05 -2.46 -3.71
N LYS A 82 -4.06 -2.92 -2.47
CA LYS A 82 -2.94 -3.58 -1.83
C LYS A 82 -3.33 -5.00 -1.48
N GLN A 83 -2.49 -5.95 -1.86
CA GLN A 83 -2.62 -7.36 -1.51
C GLN A 83 -1.36 -7.81 -0.80
N PHE A 84 -1.53 -8.55 0.26
CA PHE A 84 -0.45 -9.15 1.03
C PHE A 84 -0.84 -10.57 1.39
N THR A 85 0.06 -11.50 1.21
CA THR A 85 -0.06 -12.86 1.71
C THR A 85 1.26 -13.29 2.32
N ASN A 86 1.19 -13.94 3.46
CA ASN A 86 2.33 -14.54 4.15
C ASN A 86 1.95 -15.96 4.58
N GLN A 87 2.69 -16.93 4.05
CA GLN A 87 2.51 -18.35 4.32
C GLN A 87 3.71 -18.83 5.11
N MET A 88 3.48 -19.39 6.30
CA MET A 88 4.56 -19.79 7.21
C MET A 88 4.39 -21.23 7.65
N ILE A 89 5.50 -21.95 7.74
CA ILE A 89 5.61 -23.25 8.40
C ILE A 89 6.58 -23.11 9.56
N ARG A 90 6.11 -23.42 10.77
CA ARG A 90 6.91 -23.44 11.99
C ARG A 90 7.12 -24.87 12.46
N PHE A 91 8.36 -25.17 12.71
CA PHE A 91 8.81 -26.42 13.30
C PHE A 91 9.42 -26.13 14.67
N GLU A 92 8.94 -26.76 15.72
CA GLU A 92 9.46 -26.62 17.08
C GLU A 92 9.49 -27.99 17.73
N LYS A 93 10.68 -28.53 17.98
CA LYS A 93 10.82 -29.86 18.60
C LYS A 93 12.00 -29.93 19.52
N SER A 94 11.78 -30.59 20.68
CA SER A 94 12.82 -30.93 21.64
C SER A 94 12.99 -32.46 21.72
N PHE A 95 14.22 -32.93 21.67
CA PHE A 95 14.57 -34.35 21.85
C PHE A 95 15.78 -34.46 22.78
N GLY A 96 15.50 -34.82 24.04
CA GLY A 96 16.52 -34.85 25.08
C GLY A 96 17.10 -33.45 25.31
N LYS A 97 18.41 -33.32 25.11
CA LYS A 97 19.13 -32.05 25.26
C LYS A 97 19.09 -31.13 24.02
N HIS A 98 18.49 -31.59 22.94
CA HIS A 98 18.47 -30.86 21.69
C HIS A 98 17.13 -30.11 21.52
N LYS A 99 17.17 -28.82 21.19
CA LYS A 99 16.02 -28.02 20.81
C LYS A 99 16.23 -27.47 19.40
N VAL A 100 15.27 -27.70 18.55
CA VAL A 100 15.29 -27.19 17.16
C VAL A 100 14.05 -26.39 16.93
N ASN A 101 14.22 -25.13 16.49
CA ASN A 101 13.16 -24.26 16.03
C ASN A 101 13.49 -23.82 14.59
N ALA A 102 12.58 -24.07 13.66
CA ALA A 102 12.76 -23.65 12.28
C ALA A 102 11.50 -22.96 11.75
N LEU A 103 11.70 -21.98 10.89
CA LEU A 103 10.65 -21.21 10.22
C LEU A 103 10.96 -21.17 8.74
N GLY A 104 10.02 -21.61 7.91
CA GLY A 104 9.98 -21.32 6.49
C GLY A 104 8.83 -20.36 6.22
N ALA A 105 9.04 -19.30 5.46
CA ALA A 105 8.00 -18.35 5.11
C ALA A 105 8.10 -17.94 3.64
N TYR A 106 6.94 -17.73 3.02
CA TYR A 106 6.79 -17.10 1.73
C TYR A 106 5.87 -15.91 1.87
N GLU A 107 6.33 -14.78 1.39
CA GLU A 107 5.62 -13.51 1.42
C GLU A 107 5.45 -12.96 0.01
N TYR A 108 4.25 -12.49 -0.30
CA TYR A 108 3.94 -11.80 -1.54
C TYR A 108 3.16 -10.53 -1.25
N THR A 109 3.61 -9.42 -1.82
CA THR A 109 2.93 -8.13 -1.75
C THR A 109 2.69 -7.60 -3.16
N ARG A 110 1.50 -7.12 -3.42
CA ARG A 110 1.18 -6.40 -4.65
C ARG A 110 0.54 -5.05 -4.30
N HIS A 111 1.04 -4.02 -4.95
CA HIS A 111 0.52 -2.67 -4.90
C HIS A 111 0.12 -2.27 -6.32
N PHE A 112 -1.13 -1.92 -6.49
CA PHE A 112 -1.65 -1.43 -7.77
C PHE A 112 -2.32 -0.08 -7.55
N TYR A 113 -1.94 0.90 -8.36
CA TYR A 113 -2.52 2.23 -8.36
C TYR A 113 -2.92 2.61 -9.77
N GLU A 114 -4.13 3.16 -9.90
CA GLU A 114 -4.64 3.70 -11.15
C GLU A 114 -5.36 5.01 -10.87
N SER A 115 -5.17 6.02 -11.71
CA SER A 115 -5.91 7.26 -11.63
C SER A 115 -6.28 7.77 -13.02
N THR A 116 -7.42 8.42 -13.09
CA THR A 116 -7.91 9.15 -14.27
C THR A 116 -8.40 10.51 -13.82
N SER A 117 -8.14 11.53 -14.62
CA SER A 117 -8.62 12.89 -14.37
C SER A 117 -9.04 13.55 -15.67
N ALA A 118 -10.05 14.40 -15.57
CA ALA A 118 -10.48 15.24 -16.68
C ALA A 118 -10.93 16.60 -16.13
N GLU A 119 -10.58 17.65 -16.85
CA GLU A 119 -10.98 19.01 -16.55
C GLU A 119 -11.58 19.66 -17.82
N GLY A 120 -12.76 20.19 -17.68
CA GLY A 120 -13.44 20.96 -18.74
C GLY A 120 -13.68 22.40 -18.32
N ARG A 121 -13.74 23.29 -19.29
CA ARG A 121 -14.00 24.73 -19.12
C ARG A 121 -15.22 25.18 -19.87
N GLY A 122 -15.69 26.40 -19.57
CA GLY A 122 -16.87 26.94 -20.23
C GLY A 122 -18.15 26.22 -19.80
N ILE A 123 -18.34 26.08 -18.51
CA ILE A 123 -19.46 25.34 -17.93
C ILE A 123 -20.69 26.24 -17.79
N GLN A 124 -21.86 25.68 -18.05
CA GLN A 124 -23.12 26.37 -17.79
C GLN A 124 -23.55 26.17 -16.34
N PRO A 125 -23.91 27.24 -15.59
CA PRO A 125 -24.42 27.10 -14.23
C PRO A 125 -25.61 26.13 -14.15
N GLY A 126 -25.63 25.27 -13.15
CA GLY A 126 -26.68 24.26 -12.94
C GLY A 126 -26.55 23.01 -13.80
N ARG A 127 -25.52 22.88 -14.64
CA ARG A 127 -25.19 21.67 -15.41
C ARG A 127 -23.73 21.28 -15.19
N GLU A 128 -23.46 20.77 -14.03
CA GLU A 128 -22.12 20.43 -13.58
C GLU A 128 -21.69 19.03 -14.10
N ILE A 129 -21.64 18.91 -15.43
CA ILE A 129 -21.27 17.68 -16.15
C ILE A 129 -20.19 18.03 -17.17
N LEU A 130 -19.14 17.22 -17.26
CA LEU A 130 -18.02 17.44 -18.20
C LEU A 130 -18.47 17.47 -19.67
N ASP A 131 -19.47 16.69 -20.05
CA ASP A 131 -19.97 16.61 -21.43
C ASP A 131 -20.56 17.93 -21.98
N VAL A 132 -21.02 18.79 -21.10
CA VAL A 132 -21.60 20.08 -21.50
C VAL A 132 -20.61 21.25 -21.41
N THR A 133 -19.33 20.98 -21.19
CA THR A 133 -18.29 22.01 -21.23
C THR A 133 -17.95 22.37 -22.67
N THR A 134 -17.66 23.66 -22.91
CA THR A 134 -17.36 24.14 -24.27
C THR A 134 -15.94 23.88 -24.73
N GLY A 135 -15.07 23.42 -23.82
CA GLY A 135 -13.70 23.05 -24.11
C GLY A 135 -13.10 22.12 -23.06
N ILE A 136 -12.27 21.18 -23.49
CA ILE A 136 -11.48 20.32 -22.63
C ILE A 136 -10.20 21.06 -22.29
N LYS A 137 -9.88 21.18 -21.00
CA LYS A 137 -8.62 21.76 -20.52
C LYS A 137 -7.53 20.72 -20.41
N SER A 138 -7.84 19.58 -19.82
CA SER A 138 -6.90 18.47 -19.70
C SER A 138 -7.61 17.14 -19.50
N ILE A 139 -6.96 16.08 -19.98
CA ILE A 139 -7.27 14.69 -19.64
C ILE A 139 -5.96 14.04 -19.21
N GLY A 140 -5.98 13.35 -18.10
CA GLY A 140 -4.81 12.65 -17.55
C GLY A 140 -5.16 11.27 -17.05
N GLY A 141 -4.13 10.43 -17.00
CA GLY A 141 -4.23 9.10 -16.42
C GLY A 141 -2.86 8.61 -16.00
N TYR A 142 -2.83 7.81 -14.95
CA TYR A 142 -1.62 7.19 -14.43
C TYR A 142 -1.94 5.79 -13.95
N LYS A 143 -1.03 4.86 -14.19
CA LYS A 143 -1.13 3.48 -13.74
C LYS A 143 0.23 2.99 -13.30
N ASP A 144 0.28 2.37 -12.12
CA ASP A 144 1.47 1.77 -11.56
C ASP A 144 1.14 0.44 -10.87
N ALA A 145 2.05 -0.51 -10.99
CA ALA A 145 1.91 -1.81 -10.37
C ALA A 145 3.27 -2.30 -9.89
N ILE A 146 3.38 -2.51 -8.59
CA ILE A 146 4.58 -3.04 -7.95
C ILE A 146 4.22 -4.37 -7.30
N ALA A 147 5.03 -5.38 -7.54
CA ALA A 147 4.95 -6.66 -6.86
C ALA A 147 6.30 -7.00 -6.24
N THR A 148 6.28 -7.50 -5.01
CA THR A 148 7.45 -8.05 -4.32
C THR A 148 7.12 -9.43 -3.80
N GLN A 149 8.10 -10.33 -3.86
CA GLN A 149 8.01 -11.64 -3.24
C GLN A 149 9.29 -11.95 -2.49
N SER A 150 9.13 -12.68 -1.39
CA SER A 150 10.24 -13.04 -0.52
C SER A 150 10.07 -14.48 -0.05
N ALA A 151 11.18 -15.20 0.01
CA ALA A 151 11.25 -16.48 0.71
C ALA A 151 12.23 -16.35 1.85
N LEU A 152 11.81 -16.80 3.03
CA LEU A 152 12.60 -16.74 4.25
C LEU A 152 12.73 -18.15 4.83
N PHE A 153 13.93 -18.50 5.25
CA PHE A 153 14.21 -19.65 6.10
C PHE A 153 15.03 -19.20 7.30
N ASN A 154 14.65 -19.65 8.50
CA ASN A 154 15.39 -19.44 9.73
C ASN A 154 15.39 -20.73 10.52
N ALA A 155 16.55 -21.13 11.07
CA ALA A 155 16.67 -22.26 11.96
C ALA A 155 17.54 -21.90 13.14
N ASN A 156 17.07 -22.26 14.33
CA ASN A 156 17.78 -22.15 15.61
C ASN A 156 17.97 -23.53 16.20
N TYR A 157 19.15 -23.80 16.67
CA TYR A 157 19.53 -25.01 17.38
C TYR A 157 20.10 -24.66 18.72
N ASP A 158 19.66 -25.36 19.74
CA ASP A 158 20.18 -25.28 21.11
C ASP A 158 20.50 -26.67 21.64
N TYR A 159 21.69 -26.82 22.19
CA TYR A 159 22.12 -28.02 22.87
C TYR A 159 22.31 -27.75 24.35
N ASP A 160 21.47 -28.36 25.18
CA ASP A 160 21.52 -28.36 26.64
C ASP A 160 21.52 -26.96 27.27
N ASN A 161 20.94 -25.96 26.57
CA ASN A 161 21.04 -24.54 26.89
C ASN A 161 22.49 -24.02 27.03
N ARG A 162 23.46 -24.71 26.42
CA ARG A 162 24.89 -24.38 26.46
C ARG A 162 25.39 -23.84 25.15
N TYR A 163 25.12 -24.54 24.06
CA TYR A 163 25.60 -24.21 22.73
C TYR A 163 24.42 -23.85 21.84
N MET A 164 24.44 -22.67 21.29
CA MET A 164 23.38 -22.16 20.43
C MET A 164 23.93 -21.86 19.06
N GLY A 165 23.15 -22.18 18.03
CA GLY A 165 23.47 -21.84 16.63
C GLY A 165 22.22 -21.35 15.93
N GLN A 166 22.40 -20.41 15.02
CA GLN A 166 21.33 -19.90 14.17
C GLN A 166 21.84 -19.77 12.75
N VAL A 167 20.98 -20.12 11.81
CA VAL A 167 21.15 -19.84 10.39
C VAL A 167 19.89 -19.20 9.85
N SER A 168 20.03 -18.16 9.06
CA SER A 168 18.93 -17.58 8.30
C SER A 168 19.31 -17.33 6.86
N TYR A 169 18.33 -17.48 6.00
CA TYR A 169 18.44 -17.19 4.58
C TYR A 169 17.18 -16.45 4.13
N ARG A 170 17.35 -15.38 3.36
CA ARG A 170 16.26 -14.62 2.78
C ARG A 170 16.58 -14.34 1.31
N MET A 171 15.57 -14.56 0.48
CA MET A 171 15.58 -14.21 -0.93
C MET A 171 14.44 -13.20 -1.15
N ASP A 172 14.77 -12.06 -1.71
CA ASP A 172 13.81 -10.99 -2.05
C ASP A 172 13.82 -10.74 -3.55
N GLU A 173 12.64 -10.64 -4.15
CA GLU A 173 12.46 -10.24 -5.54
C GLU A 173 11.48 -9.07 -5.63
N SER A 174 11.77 -8.10 -6.49
CA SER A 174 10.90 -6.96 -6.75
C SER A 174 10.78 -6.63 -8.23
N SER A 175 9.55 -6.35 -8.65
CA SER A 175 9.26 -5.91 -10.03
C SER A 175 9.82 -4.54 -10.37
N CYS A 176 10.22 -3.74 -9.37
CA CYS A 176 10.83 -2.42 -9.58
C CYS A 176 12.23 -2.47 -10.17
N PHE A 177 12.92 -3.62 -10.04
CA PHE A 177 14.27 -3.76 -10.55
C PHE A 177 14.31 -4.33 -11.98
N GLY A 178 15.35 -3.99 -12.73
CA GLY A 178 15.56 -4.48 -14.09
C GLY A 178 15.65 -6.02 -14.15
N LYS A 179 15.27 -6.61 -15.29
CA LYS A 179 15.15 -8.07 -15.47
C LYS A 179 16.31 -8.92 -14.94
N ASN A 180 17.53 -8.38 -14.95
CA ASN A 180 18.73 -9.13 -14.57
C ASN A 180 19.16 -8.96 -13.11
N ASN A 181 18.51 -8.05 -12.33
CA ASN A 181 18.91 -7.73 -10.97
C ASN A 181 17.68 -7.70 -10.02
N ARG A 182 16.68 -8.53 -10.27
CA ARG A 182 15.44 -8.54 -9.48
C ARG A 182 15.55 -9.27 -8.15
N MET A 183 16.55 -10.13 -8.01
CA MET A 183 16.70 -11.05 -6.89
C MET A 183 17.87 -10.64 -5.99
N GLY A 184 17.61 -10.50 -4.70
CA GLY A 184 18.61 -10.33 -3.64
C GLY A 184 18.66 -11.57 -2.75
N HIS A 185 19.85 -11.99 -2.35
CA HIS A 185 20.08 -13.13 -1.46
C HIS A 185 20.81 -12.66 -0.22
N PHE A 186 20.28 -12.99 0.94
CA PHE A 186 20.85 -12.60 2.23
C PHE A 186 20.95 -13.84 3.11
N PHE A 187 22.08 -14.00 3.78
CA PHE A 187 22.26 -15.07 4.73
C PHE A 187 22.94 -14.56 5.99
N THR A 188 22.64 -15.20 7.11
CA THR A 188 23.24 -14.90 8.40
C THR A 188 23.51 -16.20 9.13
N VAL A 189 24.65 -16.31 9.77
CA VAL A 189 25.02 -17.39 10.65
C VAL A 189 25.50 -16.81 11.96
N SER A 190 25.04 -17.35 13.09
CA SER A 190 25.48 -16.94 14.41
C SER A 190 25.62 -18.14 15.33
N GLY A 191 26.49 -18.02 16.32
CA GLY A 191 26.72 -19.04 17.37
C GLY A 191 26.85 -18.39 18.74
N GLY A 192 26.42 -19.09 19.76
CA GLY A 192 26.48 -18.65 21.14
C GLY A 192 26.89 -19.79 22.07
N TRP A 193 27.58 -19.44 23.13
CA TRP A 193 27.97 -20.35 24.21
C TRP A 193 27.54 -19.75 25.55
N ASN A 194 26.77 -20.49 26.31
CA ASN A 194 26.36 -20.11 27.65
C ASN A 194 27.31 -20.78 28.67
N ILE A 195 28.33 -20.05 29.07
CA ILE A 195 29.39 -20.52 29.98
C ILE A 195 28.84 -20.85 31.38
N GLN A 196 27.77 -20.23 31.83
CA GLN A 196 27.18 -20.46 33.15
C GLN A 196 26.59 -21.87 33.32
N ASN A 197 26.25 -22.51 32.21
CA ASN A 197 25.67 -23.88 32.24
C ASN A 197 26.72 -24.98 32.01
N GLU A 198 28.00 -24.65 32.04
CA GLU A 198 29.11 -25.59 31.83
C GLU A 198 29.49 -26.37 33.10
N THR A 199 29.03 -25.95 34.29
CA THR A 199 29.31 -26.61 35.61
C THR A 199 28.33 -27.70 35.95
#